data_8efc3924d8652a6ca62d4cf8a93c7321
#
_entry.id   8efc3924d8652a6ca62d4cf8a93c7321
#
_cell.length_a   1.000
_cell.length_b   1.000
_cell.length_c   1.000
_cell.angle_alpha   90.00
_cell.angle_beta   90.00
_cell.angle_gamma   90.00
#
_symmetry.space_group_name_H-M   'P 1'
#
loop_
_entity.id
_entity.type
_entity.pdbx_description
1 polymer ?
#
loop_
_entity_poly.entity_id
_entity_poly.type
_entity_poly.pdbx_seq_one_letter_code
_entity_poly.pdbx_strand_id
1 'polypeptide(L)'
;MKPSRDIARLIEIMAALRTPGSGCPWDLEQNFETIVPYTLEEAYEVADAIARGDLSGLKDELGDLLLQVVFHARMAEEQGAFDFGDVVESITAKLIRRHPHVFADEQGRTAQAVKGLWERIKAQEKAEAKAARGEEAPAGALAGVPVALPALTRALKLQEKASRVGFDWRDPRAVLAKIREEADEIEAEIDSNADHAQAAREVGDLLFAVVNLARHFGADPEAILRATNLKFERRFAAIERALAERAKTPAQSTLAEMDALWDAAKEAEKAGNAGASPSPRLRGEGGERTK
;
A
#
# COMPACT_ATOMS: atom_id res chain seq x y z
N MET A 1 -5.44 33.69 -13.91
CA MET A 1 -6.38 32.78 -13.22
C MET A 1 -6.09 32.85 -11.71
N LYS A 2 -7.10 32.74 -10.81
CA LYS A 2 -6.87 32.82 -9.36
C LYS A 2 -7.10 31.45 -8.72
N PRO A 3 -6.39 31.09 -7.62
CA PRO A 3 -6.67 29.87 -6.84
C PRO A 3 -8.12 29.85 -6.37
N SER A 4 -8.69 28.63 -6.25
CA SER A 4 -10.07 28.42 -5.76
C SER A 4 -10.12 27.11 -4.95
N ARG A 5 -11.17 26.94 -4.15
CA ARG A 5 -11.53 25.69 -3.49
C ARG A 5 -12.47 24.82 -4.33
N ASP A 6 -12.90 25.34 -5.48
CA ASP A 6 -13.80 24.66 -6.40
C ASP A 6 -12.99 23.73 -7.31
N ILE A 7 -13.39 22.46 -7.40
CA ILE A 7 -12.77 21.47 -8.27
C ILE A 7 -12.82 21.87 -9.75
N ALA A 8 -13.84 22.60 -10.16
CA ALA A 8 -13.96 23.12 -11.51
C ALA A 8 -12.75 23.96 -11.91
N ARG A 9 -12.15 24.69 -10.95
CA ARG A 9 -10.95 25.48 -11.19
C ARG A 9 -9.74 24.61 -11.54
N LEU A 10 -9.57 23.46 -10.90
CA LEU A 10 -8.48 22.53 -11.21
C LEU A 10 -8.66 21.93 -12.61
N ILE A 11 -9.90 21.59 -12.97
CA ILE A 11 -10.25 21.09 -14.32
C ILE A 11 -9.95 22.14 -15.37
N GLU A 12 -10.34 23.41 -15.13
CA GLU A 12 -10.02 24.53 -16.05
C GLU A 12 -8.52 24.76 -16.19
N ILE A 13 -7.75 24.64 -15.11
CA ILE A 13 -6.28 24.77 -15.14
C ILE A 13 -5.68 23.65 -16.01
N MET A 14 -6.07 22.42 -15.80
CA MET A 14 -5.59 21.28 -16.58
C MET A 14 -5.95 21.41 -18.06
N ALA A 15 -7.17 21.83 -18.36
CA ALA A 15 -7.59 22.12 -19.74
C ALA A 15 -6.69 23.20 -20.39
N ALA A 16 -6.38 24.26 -19.65
CA ALA A 16 -5.50 25.33 -20.14
C ALA A 16 -4.05 24.84 -20.35
N LEU A 17 -3.52 24.03 -19.43
CA LEU A 17 -2.17 23.44 -19.54
C LEU A 17 -2.05 22.52 -20.78
N ARG A 18 -3.12 21.81 -21.13
CA ARG A 18 -3.17 20.90 -22.27
C ARG A 18 -3.84 21.47 -23.51
N THR A 19 -3.98 22.80 -23.62
CA THR A 19 -4.52 23.44 -24.83
C THR A 19 -3.45 23.50 -25.94
N PRO A 20 -3.66 22.89 -27.11
CA PRO A 20 -2.72 22.96 -28.23
C PRO A 20 -2.35 24.40 -28.60
N GLY A 21 -1.09 24.67 -28.77
CA GLY A 21 -0.55 25.97 -29.22
C GLY A 21 -0.42 27.03 -28.12
N SER A 22 -1.07 26.88 -26.95
CA SER A 22 -0.98 27.85 -25.84
C SER A 22 -0.73 27.23 -24.47
N GLY A 23 -0.83 25.91 -24.36
CA GLY A 23 -0.59 25.17 -23.13
C GLY A 23 0.90 24.97 -22.81
N CYS A 24 1.17 24.25 -21.74
CA CYS A 24 2.51 23.91 -21.34
C CYS A 24 3.08 22.80 -22.24
N PRO A 25 4.26 22.99 -22.86
CA PRO A 25 4.85 22.01 -23.77
C PRO A 25 5.04 20.63 -23.11
N TRP A 26 5.47 20.61 -21.83
CA TRP A 26 5.66 19.37 -21.09
C TRP A 26 4.34 18.63 -20.88
N ASP A 27 3.28 19.32 -20.43
CA ASP A 27 1.96 18.71 -20.20
C ASP A 27 1.36 18.17 -21.52
N LEU A 28 1.59 18.85 -22.64
CA LEU A 28 1.09 18.45 -23.96
C LEU A 28 1.75 17.16 -24.48
N GLU A 29 3.01 16.89 -24.12
CA GLU A 29 3.74 15.68 -24.52
C GLU A 29 3.34 14.45 -23.73
N GLN A 30 2.66 14.61 -22.58
CA GLN A 30 2.32 13.50 -21.72
C GLN A 30 1.17 12.64 -22.28
N ASN A 31 1.26 11.35 -21.99
CA ASN A 31 0.23 10.34 -22.24
C ASN A 31 -0.03 9.51 -20.95
N PHE A 32 -0.95 8.54 -21.01
CA PHE A 32 -1.29 7.73 -19.85
C PHE A 32 -0.07 7.01 -19.25
N GLU A 33 0.78 6.44 -20.10
CA GLU A 33 1.95 5.66 -19.69
C GLU A 33 3.01 6.54 -19.03
N THR A 34 3.25 7.75 -19.55
CA THR A 34 4.26 8.69 -19.02
C THR A 34 3.86 9.29 -17.67
N ILE A 35 2.57 9.33 -17.36
CA ILE A 35 2.02 9.86 -16.09
C ILE A 35 1.91 8.77 -15.00
N VAL A 36 1.89 7.47 -15.35
CA VAL A 36 1.81 6.40 -14.34
C VAL A 36 2.87 6.48 -13.23
N PRO A 37 4.18 6.75 -13.53
CA PRO A 37 5.18 6.90 -12.47
C PRO A 37 4.82 7.97 -11.44
N TYR A 38 4.40 9.15 -11.88
CA TYR A 38 3.98 10.24 -10.99
C TYR A 38 2.75 9.87 -10.16
N THR A 39 1.75 9.22 -10.76
CA THR A 39 0.56 8.75 -10.01
C THR A 39 0.94 7.81 -8.85
N LEU A 40 1.97 6.96 -9.05
CA LEU A 40 2.48 6.07 -8.01
C LEU A 40 3.30 6.84 -6.96
N GLU A 41 4.12 7.79 -7.39
CA GLU A 41 4.93 8.66 -6.53
C GLU A 41 4.03 9.43 -5.56
N GLU A 42 3.03 10.16 -6.05
CA GLU A 42 2.09 10.91 -5.22
C GLU A 42 1.33 10.00 -4.23
N ALA A 43 0.95 8.79 -4.64
CA ALA A 43 0.32 7.84 -3.72
C ALA A 43 1.27 7.40 -2.59
N TYR A 44 2.58 7.29 -2.85
CA TYR A 44 3.59 7.00 -1.84
C TYR A 44 3.89 8.21 -0.95
N GLU A 45 3.88 9.42 -1.49
CA GLU A 45 4.07 10.66 -0.71
C GLU A 45 2.92 10.90 0.25
N VAL A 46 1.67 10.64 -0.16
CA VAL A 46 0.50 10.56 0.74
C VAL A 46 0.75 9.55 1.86
N ALA A 47 1.25 8.35 1.55
CA ALA A 47 1.51 7.33 2.55
C ALA A 47 2.63 7.71 3.52
N ASP A 48 3.65 8.42 3.04
CA ASP A 48 4.77 8.92 3.83
C ASP A 48 4.34 10.06 4.77
N ALA A 49 3.57 11.04 4.28
CA ALA A 49 3.00 12.11 5.10
C ALA A 49 2.14 11.54 6.25
N ILE A 50 1.32 10.50 5.98
CA ILE A 50 0.55 9.78 7.01
C ILE A 50 1.48 9.10 8.01
N ALA A 51 2.54 8.43 7.56
CA ALA A 51 3.47 7.73 8.44
C ALA A 51 4.24 8.68 9.37
N ARG A 52 4.53 9.90 8.92
CA ARG A 52 5.16 10.97 9.70
C ARG A 52 4.18 11.72 10.59
N GLY A 53 2.87 11.55 10.42
CA GLY A 53 1.86 12.35 11.12
C GLY A 53 1.81 13.82 10.66
N ASP A 54 2.32 14.12 9.47
CA ASP A 54 2.37 15.46 8.90
C ASP A 54 1.06 15.80 8.18
N LEU A 55 0.09 16.35 8.92
CA LEU A 55 -1.20 16.74 8.35
C LEU A 55 -1.09 17.92 7.36
N SER A 56 -0.06 18.76 7.47
CA SER A 56 0.15 19.86 6.53
C SER A 56 0.64 19.32 5.19
N GLY A 57 1.69 18.50 5.21
CA GLY A 57 2.19 17.81 4.03
C GLY A 57 1.12 16.93 3.40
N LEU A 58 0.38 16.15 4.20
CA LEU A 58 -0.70 15.30 3.70
C LEU A 58 -1.74 16.07 2.85
N LYS A 59 -2.04 17.33 3.21
CA LYS A 59 -2.97 18.15 2.41
C LYS A 59 -2.38 18.45 1.02
N ASP A 60 -1.09 18.72 0.96
CA ASP A 60 -0.41 19.06 -0.28
C ASP A 60 -0.27 17.81 -1.17
N GLU A 61 0.16 16.68 -0.62
CA GLU A 61 0.25 15.38 -1.34
C GLU A 61 -1.12 14.88 -1.84
N LEU A 62 -2.19 15.09 -1.07
CA LEU A 62 -3.55 14.79 -1.55
C LEU A 62 -3.96 15.71 -2.72
N GLY A 63 -3.44 16.93 -2.78
CA GLY A 63 -3.63 17.84 -3.90
C GLY A 63 -2.93 17.31 -5.16
N ASP A 64 -1.70 16.85 -5.03
CA ASP A 64 -0.91 16.32 -6.14
C ASP A 64 -1.47 14.98 -6.64
N LEU A 65 -1.90 14.10 -5.74
CA LEU A 65 -2.65 12.89 -6.14
C LEU A 65 -3.97 13.21 -6.86
N LEU A 66 -4.70 14.24 -6.42
CA LEU A 66 -5.91 14.71 -7.10
C LEU A 66 -5.60 15.27 -8.49
N LEU A 67 -4.47 15.98 -8.65
CA LEU A 67 -3.97 16.44 -9.94
C LEU A 67 -3.79 15.28 -10.90
N GLN A 68 -3.21 14.15 -10.48
CA GLN A 68 -3.04 12.95 -11.31
C GLN A 68 -4.39 12.44 -11.85
N VAL A 69 -5.42 12.42 -10.99
CA VAL A 69 -6.77 12.00 -11.42
C VAL A 69 -7.33 12.94 -12.49
N VAL A 70 -7.21 14.25 -12.29
CA VAL A 70 -7.68 15.26 -13.25
C VAL A 70 -6.89 15.20 -14.55
N PHE A 71 -5.58 14.96 -14.48
CA PHE A 71 -4.71 14.82 -15.65
C PHE A 71 -5.12 13.64 -16.53
N HIS A 72 -5.30 12.47 -15.92
CA HIS A 72 -5.76 11.28 -16.63
C HIS A 72 -7.17 11.49 -17.24
N ALA A 73 -8.09 12.10 -16.48
CA ALA A 73 -9.43 12.38 -16.99
C ALA A 73 -9.39 13.35 -18.19
N ARG A 74 -8.51 14.36 -18.15
CA ARG A 74 -8.32 15.29 -19.26
C ARG A 74 -7.78 14.60 -20.52
N MET A 75 -6.79 13.72 -20.39
CA MET A 75 -6.28 12.94 -21.53
C MET A 75 -7.37 12.01 -22.12
N ALA A 76 -8.25 11.47 -21.28
CA ALA A 76 -9.37 10.65 -21.73
C ALA A 76 -10.43 11.48 -22.48
N GLU A 77 -10.74 12.68 -21.99
CA GLU A 77 -11.64 13.63 -22.63
C GLU A 77 -11.11 14.05 -24.01
N GLU A 78 -9.83 14.31 -24.16
CA GLU A 78 -9.18 14.62 -25.44
C GLU A 78 -9.30 13.48 -26.48
N GLN A 79 -9.43 12.24 -26.00
CA GLN A 79 -9.67 11.07 -26.84
C GLN A 79 -11.18 10.76 -27.04
N GLY A 80 -12.08 11.55 -26.45
CA GLY A 80 -13.52 11.33 -26.52
C GLY A 80 -13.99 10.07 -25.77
N ALA A 81 -13.22 9.60 -24.78
CA ALA A 81 -13.52 8.36 -24.05
C ALA A 81 -14.42 8.62 -22.83
N PHE A 82 -14.01 9.50 -21.93
CA PHE A 82 -14.74 9.96 -20.75
C PHE A 82 -14.12 11.25 -20.20
N ASP A 83 -14.85 11.98 -19.35
CA ASP A 83 -14.37 13.18 -18.67
C ASP A 83 -14.25 12.99 -17.15
N PHE A 84 -13.87 14.05 -16.42
CA PHE A 84 -13.76 14.02 -14.97
C PHE A 84 -15.12 13.79 -14.29
N GLY A 85 -16.21 14.28 -14.87
CA GLY A 85 -17.58 14.04 -14.38
C GLY A 85 -17.94 12.57 -14.38
N ASP A 86 -17.59 11.85 -15.44
CA ASP A 86 -17.79 10.40 -15.55
C ASP A 86 -16.99 9.62 -14.47
N VAL A 87 -15.78 10.07 -14.15
CA VAL A 87 -14.99 9.49 -13.04
C VAL A 87 -15.71 9.68 -11.71
N VAL A 88 -16.23 10.89 -11.45
CA VAL A 88 -16.99 11.19 -10.23
C VAL A 88 -18.29 10.39 -10.19
N GLU A 89 -19.05 10.29 -11.28
CA GLU A 89 -20.27 9.49 -11.36
C GLU A 89 -19.99 8.01 -11.07
N SER A 90 -18.94 7.46 -11.68
CA SER A 90 -18.54 6.07 -11.49
C SER A 90 -18.24 5.76 -10.01
N ILE A 91 -17.49 6.62 -9.32
CA ILE A 91 -17.15 6.36 -7.91
C ILE A 91 -18.34 6.59 -6.98
N THR A 92 -19.16 7.62 -7.22
CA THR A 92 -20.34 7.90 -6.40
C THR A 92 -21.38 6.79 -6.52
N ALA A 93 -21.69 6.34 -7.73
CA ALA A 93 -22.59 5.21 -7.98
C ALA A 93 -22.07 3.94 -7.26
N LYS A 94 -20.78 3.67 -7.33
CA LYS A 94 -20.14 2.56 -6.63
C LYS A 94 -20.26 2.67 -5.11
N LEU A 95 -20.03 3.84 -4.53
CA LEU A 95 -20.13 4.07 -3.08
C LEU A 95 -21.55 3.89 -2.59
N ILE A 96 -22.54 4.45 -3.27
CA ILE A 96 -23.97 4.32 -2.93
C ILE A 96 -24.37 2.84 -2.94
N ARG A 97 -24.06 2.12 -4.01
CA ARG A 97 -24.39 0.69 -4.16
C ARG A 97 -23.72 -0.18 -3.10
N ARG A 98 -22.47 0.12 -2.72
CA ARG A 98 -21.72 -0.68 -1.74
C ARG A 98 -22.05 -0.37 -0.29
N HIS A 99 -22.77 0.72 -0.02
CA HIS A 99 -23.14 1.13 1.34
C HIS A 99 -24.67 1.25 1.53
N PRO A 100 -25.44 0.18 1.23
CA PRO A 100 -26.91 0.24 1.38
C PRO A 100 -27.32 0.49 2.83
N HIS A 101 -26.48 0.14 3.81
CA HIS A 101 -26.69 0.42 5.22
C HIS A 101 -26.54 1.92 5.59
N VAL A 102 -26.05 2.76 4.67
CA VAL A 102 -25.94 4.22 4.85
C VAL A 102 -26.95 4.95 3.94
N PHE A 103 -27.12 4.47 2.71
CA PHE A 103 -27.87 5.15 1.67
C PHE A 103 -29.24 4.51 1.36
N ALA A 104 -29.57 3.36 1.98
CA ALA A 104 -30.87 2.69 1.90
C ALA A 104 -31.35 2.29 3.30
N ASP A 105 -32.56 1.76 3.43
CA ASP A 105 -33.22 1.50 4.74
C ASP A 105 -32.68 0.29 5.53
N GLU A 106 -31.45 -0.16 5.27
CA GLU A 106 -30.84 -1.31 5.95
C GLU A 106 -29.99 -0.87 7.15
N GLN A 107 -30.60 -0.53 8.28
CA GLN A 107 -29.89 -0.13 9.50
C GLN A 107 -29.39 -1.33 10.33
N GLY A 108 -28.31 -1.14 11.12
CA GLY A 108 -27.93 -2.04 12.23
C GLY A 108 -26.95 -3.16 11.91
N ARG A 109 -26.08 -3.02 10.89
CA ARG A 109 -25.05 -4.02 10.58
C ARG A 109 -23.74 -3.79 11.34
N THR A 110 -23.15 -4.86 11.86
CA THR A 110 -21.79 -4.82 12.42
C THR A 110 -20.74 -4.63 11.31
N ALA A 111 -19.56 -4.10 11.66
CA ALA A 111 -18.43 -3.92 10.71
C ALA A 111 -18.07 -5.23 9.97
N GLN A 112 -18.17 -6.37 10.65
CA GLN A 112 -17.93 -7.70 10.07
C GLN A 112 -18.98 -8.07 9.00
N ALA A 113 -20.25 -7.79 9.27
CA ALA A 113 -21.35 -8.04 8.33
C ALA A 113 -21.23 -7.12 7.08
N VAL A 114 -20.80 -5.87 7.27
CA VAL A 114 -20.52 -4.94 6.19
C VAL A 114 -19.38 -5.43 5.30
N LYS A 115 -18.29 -5.94 5.89
CA LYS A 115 -17.17 -6.50 5.12
C LYS A 115 -17.59 -7.67 4.24
N GLY A 116 -18.40 -8.60 4.78
CA GLY A 116 -18.93 -9.74 4.02
C GLY A 116 -19.91 -9.32 2.90
N LEU A 117 -20.69 -8.26 3.12
CA LEU A 117 -21.56 -7.68 2.08
C LEU A 117 -20.72 -7.05 0.95
N TRP A 118 -19.69 -6.30 1.28
CA TRP A 118 -18.79 -5.69 0.31
C TRP A 118 -18.13 -6.70 -0.62
N GLU A 119 -17.65 -7.82 -0.07
CA GLU A 119 -17.02 -8.87 -0.89
C GLU A 119 -18.02 -9.48 -1.88
N ARG A 120 -19.27 -9.70 -1.47
CA ARG A 120 -20.33 -10.19 -2.36
C ARG A 120 -20.67 -9.20 -3.47
N ILE A 121 -20.87 -7.92 -3.11
CA ILE A 121 -21.17 -6.87 -4.09
C ILE A 121 -20.02 -6.71 -5.09
N LYS A 122 -18.77 -6.68 -4.62
CA LYS A 122 -17.58 -6.63 -5.50
C LYS A 122 -17.49 -7.83 -6.46
N ALA A 123 -17.84 -9.03 -5.98
CA ALA A 123 -17.83 -10.22 -6.83
C ALA A 123 -18.90 -10.13 -7.93
N GLN A 124 -20.10 -9.66 -7.58
CA GLN A 124 -21.19 -9.44 -8.52
C GLN A 124 -20.84 -8.37 -9.55
N GLU A 125 -20.36 -7.19 -9.13
CA GLU A 125 -19.93 -6.11 -10.02
C GLU A 125 -18.87 -6.58 -11.03
N LYS A 126 -17.93 -7.41 -10.55
CA LYS A 126 -16.89 -7.96 -11.42
C LYS A 126 -17.46 -8.94 -12.44
N ALA A 127 -18.47 -9.72 -12.08
CA ALA A 127 -19.14 -10.63 -12.99
C ALA A 127 -19.95 -9.86 -14.06
N GLU A 128 -20.70 -8.84 -13.62
CA GLU A 128 -21.51 -7.97 -14.50
C GLU A 128 -20.62 -7.19 -15.50
N ALA A 129 -19.54 -6.57 -15.01
CA ALA A 129 -18.59 -5.85 -15.87
C ALA A 129 -17.92 -6.73 -16.92
N LYS A 130 -17.68 -8.00 -16.62
CA LYS A 130 -17.16 -8.99 -17.57
C LYS A 130 -18.22 -9.38 -18.62
N ALA A 131 -19.43 -9.67 -18.18
CA ALA A 131 -20.52 -10.01 -19.08
C ALA A 131 -20.77 -8.86 -20.07
N ALA A 132 -20.72 -7.61 -19.61
CA ALA A 132 -20.90 -6.42 -20.44
C ALA A 132 -19.78 -6.22 -21.47
N ARG A 133 -18.55 -6.70 -21.19
CA ARG A 133 -17.40 -6.61 -22.12
C ARG A 133 -17.26 -7.82 -23.06
N GLY A 134 -18.11 -8.83 -22.93
CA GLY A 134 -17.98 -10.07 -23.67
C GLY A 134 -16.67 -10.83 -23.34
N GLU A 135 -16.03 -10.49 -22.23
CA GLU A 135 -14.79 -11.15 -21.81
C GLU A 135 -15.11 -12.52 -21.21
N GLU A 136 -14.53 -13.58 -21.75
CA GLU A 136 -14.53 -14.87 -21.07
C GLU A 136 -13.93 -14.73 -19.66
N ALA A 137 -14.44 -15.52 -18.70
CA ALA A 137 -13.89 -15.51 -17.35
C ALA A 137 -12.37 -15.74 -17.40
N PRO A 138 -11.53 -14.92 -16.72
CA PRO A 138 -10.10 -15.22 -16.70
C PRO A 138 -9.92 -16.66 -16.26
N ALA A 139 -9.18 -17.41 -17.04
CA ALA A 139 -8.84 -18.78 -16.71
C ALA A 139 -8.00 -18.78 -15.43
N GLY A 140 -8.54 -19.36 -14.34
CA GLY A 140 -7.81 -19.62 -13.10
C GLY A 140 -8.16 -18.74 -11.90
N ALA A 141 -7.96 -19.32 -10.71
CA ALA A 141 -8.29 -18.73 -9.41
C ALA A 141 -7.52 -17.42 -9.11
N LEU A 142 -6.31 -17.27 -9.65
CA LEU A 142 -5.43 -16.12 -9.39
C LEU A 142 -5.65 -14.94 -10.33
N ALA A 143 -6.50 -15.08 -11.36
CA ALA A 143 -6.72 -14.07 -12.37
C ALA A 143 -7.23 -12.74 -11.81
N GLY A 144 -6.77 -11.61 -12.42
CA GLY A 144 -7.19 -10.25 -12.08
C GLY A 144 -6.51 -9.67 -10.83
N VAL A 145 -5.31 -10.16 -10.47
CA VAL A 145 -4.37 -9.45 -9.60
C VAL A 145 -3.47 -8.60 -10.50
N PRO A 146 -3.51 -7.25 -10.41
CA PRO A 146 -2.70 -6.40 -11.26
C PRO A 146 -1.20 -6.69 -11.14
N VAL A 147 -0.49 -6.68 -12.26
CA VAL A 147 0.95 -6.95 -12.28
C VAL A 147 1.76 -5.78 -11.72
N ALA A 148 1.26 -4.55 -11.92
CA ALA A 148 1.91 -3.32 -11.50
C ALA A 148 1.83 -3.02 -9.98
N LEU A 149 1.17 -3.87 -9.19
CA LEU A 149 1.17 -3.71 -7.74
C LEU A 149 2.58 -3.88 -7.16
N PRO A 150 2.91 -3.19 -6.04
CA PRO A 150 4.10 -3.48 -5.26
C PRO A 150 4.22 -4.97 -4.96
N ALA A 151 5.43 -5.52 -5.02
CA ALA A 151 5.64 -6.97 -5.05
C ALA A 151 5.05 -7.69 -3.82
N LEU A 152 5.24 -7.13 -2.62
CA LEU A 152 4.69 -7.73 -1.38
C LEU A 152 3.16 -7.65 -1.36
N THR A 153 2.59 -6.52 -1.78
CA THR A 153 1.13 -6.36 -1.91
C THR A 153 0.57 -7.33 -2.95
N ARG A 154 1.27 -7.54 -4.07
CA ARG A 154 0.85 -8.51 -5.09
C ARG A 154 0.90 -9.93 -4.56
N ALA A 155 1.98 -10.31 -3.87
CA ALA A 155 2.13 -11.62 -3.23
C ALA A 155 0.97 -11.87 -2.22
N LEU A 156 0.67 -10.90 -1.36
CA LEU A 156 -0.47 -10.97 -0.43
C LEU A 156 -1.79 -11.25 -1.18
N LYS A 157 -2.08 -10.51 -2.25
CA LYS A 157 -3.33 -10.68 -3.02
C LYS A 157 -3.40 -12.02 -3.76
N LEU A 158 -2.27 -12.54 -4.24
CA LEU A 158 -2.20 -13.88 -4.84
C LEU A 158 -2.51 -14.96 -3.80
N GLN A 159 -1.91 -14.87 -2.62
CA GLN A 159 -2.12 -15.81 -1.51
C GLN A 159 -3.56 -15.75 -0.99
N GLU A 160 -4.15 -14.55 -0.83
CA GLU A 160 -5.57 -14.39 -0.48
C GLU A 160 -6.50 -15.08 -1.50
N LYS A 161 -6.18 -15.04 -2.77
CA LYS A 161 -6.97 -15.72 -3.80
C LYS A 161 -6.79 -17.23 -3.78
N ALA A 162 -5.56 -17.70 -3.58
CA ALA A 162 -5.25 -19.11 -3.44
C ALA A 162 -5.96 -19.72 -2.22
N SER A 163 -5.97 -19.00 -1.10
CA SER A 163 -6.65 -19.46 0.12
C SER A 163 -8.16 -19.65 -0.05
N ARG A 164 -8.81 -18.83 -0.88
CA ARG A 164 -10.27 -18.96 -1.17
C ARG A 164 -10.65 -20.24 -1.89
N VAL A 165 -9.72 -20.87 -2.59
CA VAL A 165 -9.92 -22.16 -3.28
C VAL A 165 -9.32 -23.33 -2.51
N GLY A 166 -8.94 -23.09 -1.23
CA GLY A 166 -8.45 -24.15 -0.33
C GLY A 166 -6.95 -24.38 -0.37
N PHE A 167 -6.18 -23.61 -1.18
CA PHE A 167 -4.73 -23.66 -1.19
C PHE A 167 -4.16 -22.73 -0.12
N ASP A 168 -4.14 -23.22 1.14
CA ASP A 168 -3.69 -22.45 2.31
C ASP A 168 -3.26 -23.36 3.47
N TRP A 169 -2.23 -22.91 4.19
CA TRP A 169 -1.88 -23.46 5.49
C TRP A 169 -2.75 -22.81 6.57
N ARG A 170 -3.48 -23.62 7.33
CA ARG A 170 -4.35 -23.10 8.40
C ARG A 170 -3.59 -22.69 9.67
N ASP A 171 -2.38 -23.21 9.84
CA ASP A 171 -1.53 -22.94 11.01
C ASP A 171 -0.34 -22.06 10.61
N PRO A 172 -0.15 -20.88 11.21
CA PRO A 172 1.02 -20.05 10.96
C PRO A 172 2.37 -20.74 11.30
N ARG A 173 2.34 -21.79 12.14
CA ARG A 173 3.54 -22.60 12.41
C ARG A 173 4.00 -23.40 11.18
N ALA A 174 3.07 -23.84 10.34
CA ALA A 174 3.43 -24.47 9.07
C ALA A 174 4.12 -23.47 8.11
N VAL A 175 3.66 -22.22 8.11
CA VAL A 175 4.33 -21.16 7.35
C VAL A 175 5.73 -20.87 7.91
N LEU A 176 5.91 -20.86 9.23
CA LEU A 176 7.24 -20.73 9.85
C LEU A 176 8.17 -21.90 9.53
N ALA A 177 7.63 -23.12 9.38
CA ALA A 177 8.41 -24.26 8.92
C ALA A 177 8.89 -24.06 7.48
N LYS A 178 8.03 -23.56 6.60
CA LYS A 178 8.41 -23.25 5.22
C LYS A 178 9.46 -22.13 5.13
N ILE A 179 9.34 -21.08 5.97
CA ILE A 179 10.37 -20.01 6.06
C ILE A 179 11.75 -20.58 6.44
N ARG A 180 11.81 -21.60 7.32
CA ARG A 180 13.08 -22.26 7.68
C ARG A 180 13.60 -23.12 6.53
N GLU A 181 12.72 -23.83 5.85
CA GLU A 181 13.05 -24.61 4.65
C GLU A 181 13.70 -23.73 3.57
N GLU A 182 13.07 -22.58 3.23
CA GLU A 182 13.65 -21.63 2.26
C GLU A 182 15.01 -21.06 2.72
N ALA A 183 15.16 -20.83 4.03
CA ALA A 183 16.46 -20.39 4.57
C ALA A 183 17.53 -21.48 4.49
N ASP A 184 17.18 -22.74 4.73
CA ASP A 184 18.09 -23.90 4.61
C ASP A 184 18.47 -24.12 3.12
N GLU A 185 17.56 -23.89 2.18
CA GLU A 185 17.82 -23.95 0.73
C GLU A 185 18.81 -22.85 0.31
N ILE A 186 18.65 -21.61 0.81
CA ILE A 186 19.63 -20.52 0.59
C ILE A 186 21.01 -20.91 1.16
N GLU A 187 21.08 -21.49 2.36
CA GLU A 187 22.33 -21.92 2.97
C GLU A 187 23.03 -22.99 2.10
N ALA A 188 22.26 -23.97 1.61
CA ALA A 188 22.78 -25.01 0.72
C ALA A 188 23.33 -24.43 -0.60
N GLU A 189 22.69 -23.43 -1.20
CA GLU A 189 23.17 -22.76 -2.40
C GLU A 189 24.46 -21.95 -2.14
N ILE A 190 24.59 -21.32 -0.99
CA ILE A 190 25.82 -20.63 -0.55
C ILE A 190 26.96 -21.65 -0.40
N ASP A 191 26.73 -22.78 0.28
CA ASP A 191 27.74 -23.80 0.57
C ASP A 191 28.19 -24.54 -0.69
N SER A 192 27.30 -24.72 -1.65
CA SER A 192 27.62 -25.37 -2.94
C SER A 192 28.44 -24.48 -3.89
N ASN A 193 28.69 -23.22 -3.50
CA ASN A 193 29.30 -22.20 -4.35
C ASN A 193 28.57 -22.05 -5.70
N ALA A 194 27.24 -22.26 -5.67
CA ALA A 194 26.35 -22.16 -6.82
C ALA A 194 26.27 -20.74 -7.36
N ASP A 195 25.62 -20.60 -8.54
CA ASP A 195 25.38 -19.30 -9.15
C ASP A 195 24.54 -18.43 -8.21
N HIS A 196 25.02 -17.21 -7.94
CA HIS A 196 24.28 -16.19 -7.15
C HIS A 196 22.82 -15.99 -7.63
N ALA A 197 22.54 -16.26 -8.91
CA ALA A 197 21.18 -16.20 -9.45
C ALA A 197 20.25 -17.29 -8.88
N GLN A 198 20.81 -18.46 -8.49
CA GLN A 198 20.02 -19.52 -7.84
C GLN A 198 19.67 -19.11 -6.42
N ALA A 199 20.66 -18.73 -5.60
CA ALA A 199 20.43 -18.24 -4.24
C ALA A 199 19.46 -17.06 -4.21
N ALA A 200 19.51 -16.15 -5.19
CA ALA A 200 18.58 -15.03 -5.30
C ALA A 200 17.12 -15.47 -5.57
N ARG A 201 16.89 -16.60 -6.23
CA ARG A 201 15.53 -17.17 -6.41
C ARG A 201 14.97 -17.66 -5.10
N GLU A 202 15.75 -18.39 -4.32
CA GLU A 202 15.33 -18.88 -2.99
C GLU A 202 15.04 -17.71 -2.01
N VAL A 203 15.80 -16.60 -2.10
CA VAL A 203 15.45 -15.37 -1.38
C VAL A 203 14.07 -14.84 -1.81
N GLY A 204 13.70 -14.97 -3.08
CA GLY A 204 12.35 -14.61 -3.55
C GLY A 204 11.27 -15.49 -2.92
N ASP A 205 11.50 -16.79 -2.82
CA ASP A 205 10.56 -17.75 -2.20
C ASP A 205 10.45 -17.53 -0.69
N LEU A 206 11.57 -17.23 -0.03
CA LEU A 206 11.57 -16.80 1.38
C LEU A 206 10.73 -15.53 1.59
N LEU A 207 10.88 -14.51 0.75
CA LEU A 207 10.07 -13.28 0.84
C LEU A 207 8.58 -13.59 0.66
N PHE A 208 8.23 -14.48 -0.28
CA PHE A 208 6.85 -14.90 -0.50
C PHE A 208 6.27 -15.64 0.72
N ALA A 209 7.05 -16.51 1.37
CA ALA A 209 6.66 -17.19 2.60
C ALA A 209 6.48 -16.21 3.77
N VAL A 210 7.35 -15.19 3.90
CA VAL A 210 7.24 -14.13 4.91
C VAL A 210 5.96 -13.31 4.70
N VAL A 211 5.58 -12.99 3.47
CA VAL A 211 4.29 -12.32 3.16
C VAL A 211 3.11 -13.19 3.62
N ASN A 212 3.18 -14.50 3.43
CA ASN A 212 2.14 -15.42 3.91
C ASN A 212 2.03 -15.39 5.44
N LEU A 213 3.13 -15.33 6.15
CA LEU A 213 3.12 -15.19 7.61
C LEU A 213 2.47 -13.87 8.04
N ALA A 214 2.79 -12.74 7.40
CA ALA A 214 2.15 -11.47 7.66
C ALA A 214 0.63 -11.54 7.46
N ARG A 215 0.16 -12.21 6.41
CA ARG A 215 -1.26 -12.45 6.12
C ARG A 215 -1.97 -13.19 7.26
N HIS A 216 -1.34 -14.20 7.85
CA HIS A 216 -1.90 -14.94 8.99
C HIS A 216 -2.12 -14.06 10.23
N PHE A 217 -1.33 -13.02 10.41
CA PHE A 217 -1.50 -12.02 11.46
C PHE A 217 -2.43 -10.87 11.06
N GLY A 218 -3.03 -10.91 9.86
CA GLY A 218 -3.86 -9.83 9.35
C GLY A 218 -3.09 -8.54 9.09
N ALA A 219 -1.77 -8.63 8.91
CA ALA A 219 -0.88 -7.49 8.69
C ALA A 219 -0.65 -7.25 7.19
N ASP A 220 -0.58 -5.99 6.79
CA ASP A 220 -0.15 -5.58 5.46
C ASP A 220 1.38 -5.63 5.38
N PRO A 221 1.98 -6.47 4.52
CA PRO A 221 3.43 -6.65 4.45
C PRO A 221 4.19 -5.39 4.00
N GLU A 222 3.62 -4.58 3.11
CA GLU A 222 4.21 -3.29 2.72
C GLU A 222 4.23 -2.31 3.90
N ALA A 223 3.12 -2.22 4.64
CA ALA A 223 3.01 -1.31 5.76
C ALA A 223 3.97 -1.68 6.91
N ILE A 224 4.08 -2.98 7.25
CA ILE A 224 4.99 -3.41 8.33
C ILE A 224 6.46 -3.27 7.94
N LEU A 225 6.81 -3.49 6.67
CA LEU A 225 8.18 -3.27 6.21
C LEU A 225 8.53 -1.78 6.17
N ARG A 226 7.61 -0.92 5.70
CA ARG A 226 7.76 0.54 5.76
C ARG A 226 8.00 1.04 7.20
N ALA A 227 7.20 0.56 8.16
CA ALA A 227 7.40 0.89 9.58
C ALA A 227 8.76 0.42 10.10
N THR A 228 9.28 -0.71 9.58
CA THR A 228 10.60 -1.21 9.92
C THR A 228 11.71 -0.35 9.31
N ASN A 229 11.55 0.13 8.08
CA ASN A 229 12.47 1.07 7.44
C ASN A 229 12.57 2.37 8.25
N LEU A 230 11.45 2.99 8.59
CA LEU A 230 11.43 4.19 9.44
C LEU A 230 12.09 3.96 10.81
N LYS A 231 11.90 2.78 11.40
CA LYS A 231 12.59 2.39 12.65
C LYS A 231 14.10 2.28 12.43
N PHE A 232 14.53 1.70 11.34
CA PHE A 232 15.94 1.60 10.97
C PHE A 232 16.57 3.00 10.81
N GLU A 233 15.93 3.88 10.03
CA GLU A 233 16.37 5.25 9.80
C GLU A 233 16.53 6.05 11.10
N ARG A 234 15.53 6.00 11.99
CA ARG A 234 15.60 6.67 13.28
C ARG A 234 16.79 6.19 14.14
N ARG A 235 17.03 4.87 14.18
CA ARG A 235 18.16 4.30 14.93
C ARG A 235 19.49 4.65 14.31
N PHE A 236 19.57 4.61 12.98
CA PHE A 236 20.79 4.98 12.27
C PHE A 236 21.12 6.47 12.47
N ALA A 237 20.13 7.35 12.40
CA ALA A 237 20.30 8.76 12.75
C ALA A 237 20.74 8.98 14.23
N ALA A 238 20.37 8.09 15.15
CA ALA A 238 20.89 8.15 16.52
C ALA A 238 22.38 7.75 16.58
N ILE A 239 22.80 6.77 15.77
CA ILE A 239 24.23 6.42 15.64
C ILE A 239 25.00 7.61 15.08
N GLU A 240 24.53 8.22 13.99
CA GLU A 240 25.19 9.37 13.38
C GLU A 240 25.38 10.54 14.37
N ARG A 241 24.34 10.85 15.17
CA ARG A 241 24.44 11.87 16.23
C ARG A 241 25.49 11.49 17.29
N ALA A 242 25.47 10.26 17.78
CA ALA A 242 26.41 9.80 18.79
C ALA A 242 27.88 9.77 18.29
N LEU A 243 28.07 9.49 17.01
CA LEU A 243 29.39 9.58 16.37
C LEU A 243 29.82 11.02 16.16
N ALA A 244 28.92 11.91 15.75
CA ALA A 244 29.20 13.34 15.59
C ALA A 244 29.65 13.99 16.89
N GLU A 245 29.06 13.61 18.05
CA GLU A 245 29.52 14.04 19.38
C GLU A 245 30.97 13.66 19.68
N ARG A 246 31.48 12.61 19.01
CA ARG A 246 32.87 12.13 19.11
C ARG A 246 33.74 12.61 17.95
N ALA A 247 33.27 13.59 17.17
CA ALA A 247 33.91 14.09 15.94
C ALA A 247 34.25 12.99 14.93
N LYS A 248 33.39 11.95 14.84
CA LYS A 248 33.51 10.83 13.91
C LYS A 248 32.31 10.79 12.96
N THR A 249 32.50 10.14 11.82
CA THR A 249 31.43 9.77 10.88
C THR A 249 31.27 8.23 10.84
N PRO A 250 30.14 7.70 10.34
CA PRO A 250 29.98 6.26 10.13
C PRO A 250 31.13 5.63 9.34
N ALA A 251 31.61 6.31 8.29
CA ALA A 251 32.74 5.85 7.46
C ALA A 251 34.08 5.75 8.21
N GLN A 252 34.21 6.44 9.33
CA GLN A 252 35.41 6.45 10.19
C GLN A 252 35.25 5.51 11.39
N SER A 253 34.14 4.76 11.47
CA SER A 253 33.80 3.90 12.59
C SER A 253 33.88 2.43 12.19
N THR A 254 34.07 1.56 13.16
CA THR A 254 34.01 0.11 12.94
C THR A 254 32.56 -0.38 13.06
N LEU A 255 32.26 -1.54 12.46
CA LEU A 255 30.96 -2.18 12.63
C LEU A 255 30.63 -2.43 14.11
N ALA A 256 31.58 -2.88 14.90
CA ALA A 256 31.40 -3.15 16.33
C ALA A 256 31.05 -1.86 17.12
N GLU A 257 31.63 -0.70 16.76
CA GLU A 257 31.31 0.57 17.39
C GLU A 257 29.87 1.01 17.02
N MET A 258 29.49 0.87 15.75
CA MET A 258 28.14 1.19 15.29
C MET A 258 27.08 0.24 15.88
N ASP A 259 27.40 -1.04 16.04
CA ASP A 259 26.50 -2.04 16.62
C ASP A 259 26.23 -1.77 18.11
N ALA A 260 27.26 -1.38 18.86
CA ALA A 260 27.08 -0.93 20.25
C ALA A 260 26.17 0.31 20.36
N LEU A 261 26.31 1.26 19.45
CA LEU A 261 25.44 2.44 19.38
C LEU A 261 24.01 2.09 18.93
N TRP A 262 23.86 1.12 18.05
CA TRP A 262 22.56 0.58 17.64
C TRP A 262 21.81 -0.06 18.82
N ASP A 263 22.52 -0.87 19.63
CA ASP A 263 21.91 -1.46 20.83
C ASP A 263 21.54 -0.41 21.87
N ALA A 264 22.37 0.62 22.07
CA ALA A 264 22.03 1.75 22.93
C ALA A 264 20.77 2.49 22.44
N ALA A 265 20.62 2.69 21.14
CA ALA A 265 19.42 3.30 20.55
C ALA A 265 18.17 2.45 20.77
N LYS A 266 18.28 1.10 20.65
CA LYS A 266 17.19 0.16 20.95
C LYS A 266 16.72 0.24 22.40
N GLU A 267 17.65 0.30 23.35
CA GLU A 267 17.32 0.38 24.77
C GLU A 267 16.69 1.74 25.12
N ALA A 268 17.17 2.83 24.53
CA ALA A 268 16.56 4.16 24.70
C ALA A 268 15.12 4.20 24.17
N GLU A 269 14.83 3.58 23.03
CA GLU A 269 13.44 3.48 22.50
C GLU A 269 12.53 2.65 23.42
N LYS A 270 13.03 1.55 24.00
CA LYS A 270 12.26 0.75 24.96
C LYS A 270 11.92 1.55 26.22
N ALA A 271 12.89 2.29 26.76
CA ALA A 271 12.70 3.12 27.95
C ALA A 271 11.70 4.26 27.67
N GLY A 272 11.79 4.91 26.52
CA GLY A 272 10.85 5.94 26.09
C GLY A 272 9.42 5.42 25.91
N ASN A 273 9.24 4.23 25.34
CA ASN A 273 7.93 3.59 25.18
C ASN A 273 7.34 3.07 26.50
N ALA A 274 8.14 2.71 27.49
CA ALA A 274 7.70 2.28 28.81
C ALA A 274 7.10 3.48 29.62
N GLY A 275 7.51 4.70 29.30
CA GLY A 275 6.97 5.93 29.91
C GLY A 275 5.71 6.48 29.24
N ALA A 276 5.40 6.03 28.03
CA ALA A 276 4.17 6.42 27.34
C ALA A 276 3.05 5.47 27.75
N SER A 277 2.12 5.94 28.59
CA SER A 277 0.88 5.19 28.91
C SER A 277 0.18 4.76 27.62
N PRO A 278 -0.30 3.51 27.53
CA PRO A 278 -1.02 3.06 26.35
C PRO A 278 -2.24 3.94 26.14
N SER A 279 -2.37 4.51 24.94
CA SER A 279 -3.59 5.20 24.50
C SER A 279 -4.80 4.32 24.84
N PRO A 280 -5.92 4.89 25.35
CA PRO A 280 -7.06 4.09 25.74
C PRO A 280 -7.56 3.31 24.52
N ARG A 281 -7.45 2.00 24.59
CA ARG A 281 -8.14 1.10 23.65
C ARG A 281 -9.60 1.46 23.72
N LEU A 282 -10.22 1.84 22.61
CA LEU A 282 -11.67 1.90 22.49
C LEU A 282 -12.23 0.57 23.00
N ARG A 283 -12.76 0.59 24.21
CA ARG A 283 -13.50 -0.55 24.80
C ARG A 283 -14.72 -0.75 23.92
N GLY A 284 -14.73 -1.81 23.15
CA GLY A 284 -15.97 -2.39 22.68
C GLY A 284 -16.75 -2.80 23.92
N GLU A 285 -17.88 -2.16 24.15
CA GLU A 285 -18.81 -2.51 25.22
C GLU A 285 -19.25 -3.97 25.00
N GLY A 286 -18.81 -4.85 25.89
CA GLY A 286 -19.29 -6.20 26.00
C GLY A 286 -20.73 -6.15 26.53
N GLY A 287 -21.68 -6.49 25.67
CA GLY A 287 -23.06 -6.69 26.05
C GLY A 287 -23.19 -7.80 27.07
N GLU A 288 -23.80 -7.47 28.18
CA GLU A 288 -24.21 -8.36 29.28
C GLU A 288 -25.01 -9.55 28.77
N ARG A 289 -24.61 -10.75 29.20
CA ARG A 289 -25.47 -11.93 29.20
C ARG A 289 -26.42 -11.80 30.38
N THR A 290 -27.69 -11.68 30.12
CA THR A 290 -28.74 -11.99 31.09
C THR A 290 -29.62 -13.11 30.53
N LYS A 291 -29.65 -14.19 31.28
CA LYS A 291 -30.56 -15.34 31.41
C LYS A 291 -31.52 -15.67 30.27
#